data_9e5f4a39386558e6279b93fdbd1ddae5
#
_entry.id   9e5f4a39386558e6279b93fdbd1ddae5
#
_cell.length_a   1.000
_cell.length_b   1.000
_cell.length_c   1.000
_cell.angle_alpha   90.00
_cell.angle_beta   90.00
_cell.angle_gamma   90.00
#
_symmetry.space_group_name_H-M   'P 1'
#
loop_
_entity.id
_entity.type
_entity.pdbx_description
1 polymer ?
#
loop_
_entity_poly.entity_id
_entity_poly.type
_entity_poly.pdbx_seq_one_letter_code
_entity_poly.pdbx_strand_id
1 'polypeptide(L)'
;MLRIDFAYPGDINAPTGGYGYDRRVMRELEGLGCDIRPIALPASFPYPTADDLAETQRLLAGGDRDALAIDGLAYAVLPARLISALTPRPLALVHHPLFLEAGLTSDMAARLRASEQAALDCAGVVVTTSAMTADIVEKEFSMPRERLFFAPPGVDPAPRAQGSQDGVVRLFSVGSLTPRKAYGDLVRALALVDGDWRLTIAGSLDLAPDYARDISALIMAQGLGERIRLAGAMVADEIAAGYAGADIFVTPSHFEGFGMAIAEAVARGLPVIATREVAGAGAVPKSGALTYPAGDVQALAEHLEALISDAALRARLADGAWQAARTQFRWSDTAQAFLAAVRAGAAA
;
A
#
# COMPACT_ATOMS: atom_id res chain seq x y z
N MET A 1 10.62 4.70 29.45
CA MET A 1 10.70 4.40 28.01
C MET A 1 9.48 3.54 27.70
N LEU A 2 8.66 3.91 26.70
CA LEU A 2 7.43 3.17 26.36
C LEU A 2 7.82 1.89 25.60
N ARG A 3 7.37 0.73 26.09
CA ARG A 3 7.67 -0.59 25.49
C ARG A 3 6.49 -1.04 24.66
N ILE A 4 6.75 -1.25 23.38
CA ILE A 4 5.72 -1.60 22.39
C ILE A 4 6.09 -2.93 21.73
N ASP A 5 5.24 -3.93 21.91
CA ASP A 5 5.30 -5.13 21.11
C ASP A 5 4.61 -4.87 19.76
N PHE A 6 5.30 -5.16 18.65
CA PHE A 6 4.79 -4.99 17.32
C PHE A 6 4.73 -6.36 16.62
N ALA A 7 3.53 -6.91 16.48
CA ALA A 7 3.31 -8.24 15.92
C ALA A 7 2.89 -8.17 14.44
N TYR A 8 3.53 -8.97 13.61
CA TYR A 8 3.29 -9.04 12.16
C TYR A 8 3.44 -10.49 11.68
N PRO A 9 2.72 -10.94 10.63
CA PRO A 9 2.85 -12.30 10.12
C PRO A 9 4.07 -12.48 9.21
N GLY A 10 4.73 -13.64 9.31
CA GLY A 10 5.78 -14.08 8.39
C GLY A 10 7.06 -13.26 8.44
N ASP A 11 7.63 -12.99 7.26
CA ASP A 11 8.88 -12.23 7.11
C ASP A 11 8.60 -10.75 6.88
N ILE A 12 8.98 -9.93 7.86
CA ILE A 12 8.85 -8.46 7.78
C ILE A 12 9.65 -7.86 6.61
N ASN A 13 10.65 -8.57 6.07
CA ASN A 13 11.46 -8.09 4.95
C ASN A 13 10.83 -8.37 3.58
N ALA A 14 9.70 -9.08 3.53
CA ALA A 14 8.99 -9.29 2.29
C ALA A 14 8.67 -7.94 1.60
N PRO A 15 8.83 -7.84 0.26
CA PRO A 15 8.73 -6.57 -0.47
C PRO A 15 7.28 -6.17 -0.72
N THR A 16 6.52 -5.94 0.36
CA THR A 16 5.14 -5.44 0.32
C THR A 16 5.03 -4.04 0.92
N GLY A 17 4.03 -3.27 0.51
CA GLY A 17 3.79 -1.94 1.04
C GLY A 17 3.47 -1.94 2.53
N GLY A 18 2.65 -2.91 3.01
CA GLY A 18 2.32 -3.06 4.43
C GLY A 18 3.57 -3.25 5.27
N TYR A 19 4.38 -4.25 4.96
CA TYR A 19 5.62 -4.49 5.71
C TYR A 19 6.65 -3.36 5.56
N GLY A 20 6.66 -2.66 4.43
CA GLY A 20 7.45 -1.43 4.27
C GLY A 20 7.04 -0.35 5.27
N TYR A 21 5.73 -0.17 5.45
CA TYR A 21 5.17 0.72 6.45
C TYR A 21 5.53 0.28 7.87
N ASP A 22 5.32 -0.98 8.22
CA ASP A 22 5.57 -1.52 9.55
C ASP A 22 7.02 -1.36 9.98
N ARG A 23 7.97 -1.76 9.10
CA ARG A 23 9.41 -1.55 9.35
C ARG A 23 9.75 -0.10 9.59
N ARG A 24 9.13 0.80 8.81
CA ARG A 24 9.44 2.22 8.92
C ARG A 24 8.87 2.81 10.20
N VAL A 25 7.62 2.48 10.54
CA VAL A 25 6.99 2.93 11.79
C VAL A 25 7.77 2.45 13.01
N MET A 26 8.16 1.17 13.05
CA MET A 26 8.99 0.64 14.13
C MET A 26 10.28 1.45 14.31
N ARG A 27 11.03 1.68 13.23
CA ARG A 27 12.27 2.46 13.24
C ARG A 27 12.08 3.89 13.74
N GLU A 28 11.04 4.55 13.26
CA GLU A 28 10.75 5.94 13.66
C GLU A 28 10.30 6.03 15.13
N LEU A 29 9.55 5.05 15.62
CA LEU A 29 9.18 4.95 17.04
C LEU A 29 10.39 4.74 17.94
N GLU A 30 11.37 3.92 17.52
CA GLU A 30 12.67 3.80 18.21
C GLU A 30 13.39 5.15 18.25
N GLY A 31 13.39 5.89 17.14
CA GLY A 31 13.92 7.26 17.06
C GLY A 31 13.22 8.26 18.00
N LEU A 32 11.96 8.02 18.35
CA LEU A 32 11.21 8.77 19.35
C LEU A 32 11.43 8.29 20.80
N GLY A 33 12.34 7.32 21.02
CA GLY A 33 12.68 6.81 22.33
C GLY A 33 11.75 5.72 22.86
N CYS A 34 11.01 5.04 22.00
CA CYS A 34 10.27 3.83 22.35
C CYS A 34 11.20 2.61 22.30
N ASP A 35 10.90 1.61 23.12
CA ASP A 35 11.51 0.28 23.08
C ASP A 35 10.58 -0.64 22.27
N ILE A 36 11.00 -1.01 21.06
CA ILE A 36 10.19 -1.80 20.15
C ILE A 36 10.65 -3.25 20.16
N ARG A 37 9.71 -4.15 20.46
CA ARG A 37 9.91 -5.60 20.33
C ARG A 37 9.13 -6.15 19.14
N PRO A 38 9.79 -6.45 18.01
CA PRO A 38 9.13 -7.08 16.87
C PRO A 38 8.78 -8.54 17.21
N ILE A 39 7.56 -8.98 16.89
CA ILE A 39 7.06 -10.33 17.09
C ILE A 39 6.62 -10.90 15.75
N ALA A 40 7.39 -11.82 15.19
CA ALA A 40 7.02 -12.55 13.98
C ALA A 40 5.98 -13.63 14.34
N LEU A 41 4.78 -13.52 13.77
CA LEU A 41 3.72 -14.52 13.85
C LEU A 41 3.86 -15.53 12.69
N PRO A 42 3.17 -16.68 12.73
CA PRO A 42 3.17 -17.63 11.62
C PRO A 42 2.85 -16.97 10.27
N ALA A 43 3.51 -17.45 9.21
CA ALA A 43 3.38 -16.88 7.86
C ALA A 43 2.07 -17.28 7.14
N SER A 44 1.27 -18.14 7.75
CA SER A 44 0.00 -18.63 7.19
C SER A 44 -1.14 -17.61 7.20
N PHE A 45 -1.01 -16.50 7.94
CA PHE A 45 -2.01 -15.44 7.93
C PHE A 45 -2.16 -14.83 6.51
N PRO A 46 -3.40 -14.57 6.08
CA PRO A 46 -4.67 -14.56 6.83
C PRO A 46 -5.43 -15.90 6.87
N TYR A 47 -4.78 -17.02 6.64
CA TYR A 47 -5.41 -18.37 6.67
C TYR A 47 -4.72 -19.30 7.67
N PRO A 48 -4.69 -18.94 8.98
CA PRO A 48 -3.97 -19.69 9.99
C PRO A 48 -4.62 -21.04 10.28
N THR A 49 -3.79 -22.05 10.54
CA THR A 49 -4.22 -23.33 11.11
C THR A 49 -4.49 -23.22 12.61
N ALA A 50 -5.05 -24.26 13.22
CA ALA A 50 -5.23 -24.30 14.67
C ALA A 50 -3.88 -24.22 15.43
N ASP A 51 -2.83 -24.84 14.89
CA ASP A 51 -1.49 -24.82 15.46
C ASP A 51 -0.87 -23.40 15.37
N ASP A 52 -1.08 -22.71 14.24
CA ASP A 52 -0.65 -21.32 14.07
C ASP A 52 -1.34 -20.38 15.07
N LEU A 53 -2.62 -20.59 15.33
CA LEU A 53 -3.35 -19.82 16.33
C LEU A 53 -2.86 -20.12 17.75
N ALA A 54 -2.53 -21.37 18.07
CA ALA A 54 -1.96 -21.75 19.34
C ALA A 54 -0.55 -21.15 19.53
N GLU A 55 0.28 -21.16 18.47
CA GLU A 55 1.59 -20.49 18.46
C GLU A 55 1.44 -18.99 18.67
N THR A 56 0.53 -18.33 17.90
CA THR A 56 0.25 -16.91 18.03
C THR A 56 -0.17 -16.55 19.45
N GLN A 57 -1.03 -17.35 20.07
CA GLN A 57 -1.42 -17.17 21.47
C GLN A 57 -0.24 -17.22 22.41
N ARG A 58 0.71 -18.18 22.22
CA ARG A 58 1.93 -18.26 23.05
C ARG A 58 2.85 -17.06 22.86
N LEU A 59 3.04 -16.62 21.62
CA LEU A 59 3.90 -15.48 21.29
C LEU A 59 3.34 -14.15 21.85
N LEU A 60 2.02 -14.00 21.85
CA LEU A 60 1.33 -12.81 22.36
C LEU A 60 0.98 -12.87 23.86
N ALA A 61 1.03 -14.05 24.47
CA ALA A 61 0.73 -14.26 25.89
C ALA A 61 1.89 -13.83 26.77
N GLY A 62 1.88 -12.66 27.28
CA GLY A 62 2.90 -12.21 28.24
C GLY A 62 3.92 -11.25 27.62
N GLY A 63 4.73 -10.68 28.49
CA GLY A 63 5.69 -9.64 28.17
C GLY A 63 5.46 -8.42 29.03
N ASP A 64 6.56 -7.80 29.44
CA ASP A 64 6.54 -6.52 30.15
C ASP A 64 6.45 -5.40 29.10
N ARG A 65 5.24 -5.16 28.59
CA ARG A 65 4.93 -4.19 27.54
C ARG A 65 3.87 -3.18 28.01
N ASP A 66 3.99 -1.97 27.50
CA ASP A 66 3.01 -0.92 27.74
C ASP A 66 1.93 -0.88 26.66
N ALA A 67 2.24 -1.40 25.45
CA ALA A 67 1.31 -1.53 24.34
C ALA A 67 1.60 -2.75 23.47
N LEU A 68 0.58 -3.21 22.74
CA LEU A 68 0.66 -4.27 21.73
C LEU A 68 0.00 -3.78 20.44
N ALA A 69 0.79 -3.62 19.38
CA ALA A 69 0.30 -3.36 18.03
C ALA A 69 0.32 -4.66 17.22
N ILE A 70 -0.74 -4.95 16.48
CA ILE A 70 -0.82 -6.15 15.63
C ILE A 70 -1.22 -5.72 14.22
N ASP A 71 -0.43 -6.14 13.22
CA ASP A 71 -0.71 -5.93 11.80
C ASP A 71 -2.06 -6.55 11.41
N GLY A 72 -2.82 -5.83 10.58
CA GLY A 72 -4.19 -6.16 10.17
C GLY A 72 -4.32 -7.49 9.45
N LEU A 73 -3.28 -7.93 8.74
CA LEU A 73 -3.28 -9.22 8.05
C LEU A 73 -3.44 -10.39 9.03
N ALA A 74 -2.87 -10.28 10.24
CA ALA A 74 -3.10 -11.23 11.32
C ALA A 74 -4.32 -10.85 12.15
N TYR A 75 -4.43 -9.58 12.55
CA TYR A 75 -5.46 -9.12 13.48
C TYR A 75 -6.88 -9.48 13.04
N ALA A 76 -7.21 -9.24 11.78
CA ALA A 76 -8.54 -9.43 11.21
C ALA A 76 -9.09 -10.86 11.30
N VAL A 77 -8.22 -11.85 11.48
CA VAL A 77 -8.61 -13.27 11.54
C VAL A 77 -8.31 -13.93 12.88
N LEU A 78 -7.79 -13.17 13.86
CA LEU A 78 -7.62 -13.68 15.21
C LEU A 78 -8.99 -13.89 15.88
N PRO A 79 -9.21 -15.03 16.56
CA PRO A 79 -10.42 -15.25 17.32
C PRO A 79 -10.62 -14.19 18.42
N ALA A 80 -11.82 -13.62 18.53
CA ALA A 80 -12.17 -12.59 19.52
C ALA A 80 -11.78 -13.01 20.96
N ARG A 81 -11.96 -14.30 21.30
CA ARG A 81 -11.57 -14.86 22.61
C ARG A 81 -10.06 -14.74 22.87
N LEU A 82 -9.22 -14.88 21.83
CA LEU A 82 -7.77 -14.73 21.95
C LEU A 82 -7.45 -13.26 22.20
N ILE A 83 -7.99 -12.35 21.37
CA ILE A 83 -7.75 -10.91 21.48
C ILE A 83 -8.18 -10.38 22.87
N SER A 84 -9.38 -10.78 23.31
CA SER A 84 -9.93 -10.34 24.61
C SER A 84 -9.13 -10.83 25.84
N ALA A 85 -8.29 -11.85 25.66
CA ALA A 85 -7.40 -12.35 26.72
C ALA A 85 -6.06 -11.59 26.78
N LEU A 86 -5.76 -10.74 25.79
CA LEU A 86 -4.51 -9.99 25.74
C LEU A 86 -4.55 -8.74 26.62
N THR A 87 -3.43 -8.46 27.28
CA THR A 87 -3.25 -7.27 28.12
C THR A 87 -1.89 -6.63 27.79
N PRO A 88 -1.85 -5.31 27.57
CA PRO A 88 -2.98 -4.39 27.36
C PRO A 88 -3.82 -4.76 26.12
N ARG A 89 -5.03 -4.20 26.01
CA ARG A 89 -5.86 -4.37 24.79
C ARG A 89 -5.05 -3.95 23.57
N PRO A 90 -4.99 -4.80 22.52
CA PRO A 90 -4.14 -4.50 21.38
C PRO A 90 -4.67 -3.36 20.51
N LEU A 91 -3.75 -2.66 19.87
CA LEU A 91 -3.96 -1.76 18.76
C LEU A 91 -4.03 -2.61 17.48
N ALA A 92 -5.08 -2.45 16.70
CA ALA A 92 -5.19 -3.03 15.37
C ALA A 92 -4.65 -2.04 14.31
N LEU A 93 -3.66 -2.47 13.51
CA LEU A 93 -3.16 -1.67 12.40
C LEU A 93 -3.81 -2.15 11.09
N VAL A 94 -4.73 -1.36 10.54
CA VAL A 94 -5.49 -1.72 9.33
C VAL A 94 -4.93 -0.97 8.13
N HIS A 95 -4.14 -1.66 7.29
CA HIS A 95 -3.68 -1.13 6.02
C HIS A 95 -4.81 -1.04 5.00
N HIS A 96 -5.61 -2.08 4.92
CA HIS A 96 -6.91 -2.13 4.24
C HIS A 96 -7.73 -3.33 4.77
N PRO A 97 -9.06 -3.27 4.77
CA PRO A 97 -9.90 -4.38 5.21
C PRO A 97 -9.75 -5.61 4.32
N LEU A 98 -9.58 -6.80 4.91
CA LEU A 98 -9.29 -8.04 4.17
C LEU A 98 -10.42 -8.45 3.21
N PHE A 99 -11.67 -8.14 3.54
CA PHE A 99 -12.82 -8.48 2.70
C PHE A 99 -12.84 -7.74 1.34
N LEU A 100 -12.01 -6.70 1.19
CA LEU A 100 -11.83 -5.93 -0.06
C LEU A 100 -10.71 -6.47 -0.95
N GLU A 101 -10.04 -7.57 -0.56
CA GLU A 101 -8.98 -8.14 -1.39
C GLU A 101 -9.56 -8.70 -2.70
N ALA A 102 -8.82 -8.52 -3.78
CA ALA A 102 -9.24 -8.96 -5.10
C ALA A 102 -9.21 -10.49 -5.25
N GLY A 103 -10.15 -11.05 -5.99
CA GLY A 103 -10.21 -12.48 -6.27
C GLY A 103 -10.93 -13.30 -5.21
N LEU A 104 -11.49 -12.68 -4.17
CA LEU A 104 -12.34 -13.36 -3.19
C LEU A 104 -13.69 -13.74 -3.80
N THR A 105 -14.18 -14.94 -3.45
CA THR A 105 -15.60 -15.25 -3.65
C THR A 105 -16.46 -14.45 -2.66
N SER A 106 -17.75 -14.25 -2.97
CA SER A 106 -18.67 -13.56 -2.07
C SER A 106 -18.71 -14.18 -0.66
N ASP A 107 -18.65 -15.51 -0.58
CA ASP A 107 -18.64 -16.24 0.69
C ASP A 107 -17.35 -16.01 1.48
N MET A 108 -16.19 -15.98 0.81
CA MET A 108 -14.92 -15.68 1.46
C MET A 108 -14.89 -14.24 1.96
N ALA A 109 -15.31 -13.28 1.14
CA ALA A 109 -15.41 -11.88 1.55
C ALA A 109 -16.33 -11.70 2.76
N ALA A 110 -17.50 -12.35 2.78
CA ALA A 110 -18.43 -12.30 3.90
C ALA A 110 -17.83 -12.91 5.18
N ARG A 111 -17.11 -14.03 5.08
CA ARG A 111 -16.41 -14.66 6.22
C ARG A 111 -15.29 -13.77 6.76
N LEU A 112 -14.45 -13.20 5.90
CA LEU A 112 -13.39 -12.28 6.31
C LEU A 112 -13.98 -11.05 6.98
N ARG A 113 -15.04 -10.46 6.40
CA ARG A 113 -15.74 -9.30 7.00
C ARG A 113 -16.28 -9.62 8.40
N ALA A 114 -16.91 -10.76 8.57
CA ALA A 114 -17.44 -11.17 9.89
C ALA A 114 -16.32 -11.42 10.92
N SER A 115 -15.21 -12.05 10.49
CA SER A 115 -14.03 -12.26 11.34
C SER A 115 -13.40 -10.95 11.76
N GLU A 116 -13.17 -10.04 10.82
CA GLU A 116 -12.56 -8.73 11.05
C GLU A 116 -13.43 -7.86 11.96
N GLN A 117 -14.76 -7.89 11.79
CA GLN A 117 -15.71 -7.24 12.72
C GLN A 117 -15.51 -7.73 14.15
N ALA A 118 -15.54 -9.06 14.34
CA ALA A 118 -15.42 -9.66 15.68
C ALA A 118 -14.06 -9.35 16.33
N ALA A 119 -12.99 -9.28 15.53
CA ALA A 119 -11.67 -8.91 15.99
C ALA A 119 -11.58 -7.42 16.37
N LEU A 120 -12.07 -6.52 15.51
CA LEU A 120 -12.03 -5.07 15.72
C LEU A 120 -12.89 -4.63 16.93
N ASP A 121 -13.98 -5.33 17.23
CA ASP A 121 -14.79 -5.08 18.44
C ASP A 121 -13.96 -5.22 19.73
N CYS A 122 -12.92 -6.09 19.70
CA CYS A 122 -12.02 -6.33 20.82
C CYS A 122 -10.81 -5.39 20.90
N ALA A 123 -10.55 -4.59 19.85
CA ALA A 123 -9.40 -3.68 19.80
C ALA A 123 -9.51 -2.58 20.86
N GLY A 124 -8.41 -2.14 21.44
CA GLY A 124 -8.36 -0.91 22.24
C GLY A 124 -8.54 0.32 21.37
N VAL A 125 -7.71 0.43 20.35
CA VAL A 125 -7.75 1.45 19.29
C VAL A 125 -7.46 0.81 17.93
N VAL A 126 -7.88 1.48 16.87
CA VAL A 126 -7.61 1.07 15.48
C VAL A 126 -6.82 2.18 14.79
N VAL A 127 -5.68 1.83 14.21
CA VAL A 127 -4.89 2.74 13.37
C VAL A 127 -5.12 2.39 11.92
N THR A 128 -5.46 3.37 11.11
CA THR A 128 -5.62 3.24 9.66
C THR A 128 -4.56 4.04 8.92
N THR A 129 -4.18 3.59 7.74
CA THR A 129 -3.14 4.22 6.92
C THR A 129 -3.69 5.26 5.93
N SER A 130 -5.01 5.38 5.79
CA SER A 130 -5.65 6.42 4.98
C SER A 130 -6.99 6.84 5.56
N ALA A 131 -7.43 8.07 5.23
CA ALA A 131 -8.76 8.56 5.59
C ALA A 131 -9.86 7.69 4.96
N MET A 132 -9.66 7.22 3.73
CA MET A 132 -10.58 6.30 3.05
C MET A 132 -10.71 4.98 3.81
N THR A 133 -9.59 4.39 4.27
CA THR A 133 -9.63 3.18 5.10
C THR A 133 -10.35 3.43 6.43
N ALA A 134 -10.13 4.61 7.05
CA ALA A 134 -10.85 4.99 8.27
C ALA A 134 -12.36 5.08 8.03
N ASP A 135 -12.78 5.71 6.95
CA ASP A 135 -14.21 5.82 6.58
C ASP A 135 -14.85 4.45 6.30
N ILE A 136 -14.09 3.54 5.67
CA ILE A 136 -14.55 2.16 5.44
C ILE A 136 -14.70 1.44 6.79
N VAL A 137 -13.70 1.50 7.66
CA VAL A 137 -13.73 0.85 8.98
C VAL A 137 -14.88 1.40 9.84
N GLU A 138 -15.10 2.72 9.82
CA GLU A 138 -16.22 3.36 10.52
C GLU A 138 -17.58 2.86 10.01
N LYS A 139 -17.78 2.82 8.69
CA LYS A 139 -19.05 2.49 8.05
C LYS A 139 -19.34 0.98 8.06
N GLU A 140 -18.36 0.18 7.65
CA GLU A 140 -18.55 -1.25 7.44
C GLU A 140 -18.52 -2.05 8.74
N PHE A 141 -17.76 -1.57 9.74
CA PHE A 141 -17.62 -2.23 11.03
C PHE A 141 -18.25 -1.45 12.19
N SER A 142 -18.96 -0.35 11.90
CA SER A 142 -19.58 0.51 12.94
C SER A 142 -18.61 0.92 14.05
N MET A 143 -17.32 1.12 13.68
CA MET A 143 -16.28 1.46 14.64
C MET A 143 -16.44 2.91 15.11
N PRO A 144 -16.50 3.17 16.43
CA PRO A 144 -16.59 4.52 16.96
C PRO A 144 -15.40 5.39 16.54
N ARG A 145 -15.67 6.62 16.09
CA ARG A 145 -14.65 7.53 15.55
C ARG A 145 -13.54 7.84 16.57
N GLU A 146 -13.87 7.90 17.85
CA GLU A 146 -12.93 8.13 18.95
C GLU A 146 -11.89 7.02 19.14
N ARG A 147 -12.15 5.83 18.59
CA ARG A 147 -11.21 4.70 18.58
C ARG A 147 -10.39 4.61 17.29
N LEU A 148 -10.70 5.43 16.30
CA LEU A 148 -10.01 5.46 15.01
C LEU A 148 -8.92 6.53 15.00
N PHE A 149 -7.71 6.10 14.73
CA PHE A 149 -6.55 6.97 14.55
C PHE A 149 -6.05 6.87 13.11
N PHE A 150 -5.54 7.98 12.61
CA PHE A 150 -5.01 8.07 11.27
C PHE A 150 -3.50 8.31 11.32
N ALA A 151 -2.73 7.35 10.82
CA ALA A 151 -1.28 7.43 10.69
C ALA A 151 -0.88 7.11 9.23
N PRO A 152 -0.97 8.08 8.32
CA PRO A 152 -0.67 7.85 6.91
C PRO A 152 0.81 7.56 6.72
N PRO A 153 1.18 6.76 5.70
CA PRO A 153 2.58 6.56 5.35
C PRO A 153 3.29 7.87 5.07
N GLY A 154 4.46 8.04 5.65
CA GLY A 154 5.36 9.13 5.30
C GLY A 154 6.09 8.88 4.00
N VAL A 155 6.71 9.93 3.48
CA VAL A 155 7.56 9.86 2.29
C VAL A 155 8.92 10.48 2.61
N ASP A 156 9.99 9.84 2.13
CA ASP A 156 11.32 10.42 2.22
C ASP A 156 11.51 11.50 1.16
N PRO A 157 12.18 12.62 1.48
CA PRO A 157 12.59 13.59 0.49
C PRO A 157 13.42 12.93 -0.61
N ALA A 158 13.13 13.28 -1.85
CA ALA A 158 13.88 12.77 -2.98
C ALA A 158 14.20 13.89 -3.98
N PRO A 159 15.28 13.76 -4.78
CA PRO A 159 15.52 14.66 -5.90
C PRO A 159 14.38 14.56 -6.92
N ARG A 160 14.11 15.67 -7.60
CA ARG A 160 13.16 15.68 -8.71
C ARG A 160 13.61 14.72 -9.82
N ALA A 161 12.67 13.98 -10.39
CA ALA A 161 12.93 13.11 -11.52
C ALA A 161 13.46 13.91 -12.71
N GLN A 162 14.44 13.35 -13.39
CA GLN A 162 15.08 13.98 -14.55
C GLN A 162 14.39 13.59 -15.87
N GLY A 163 13.64 12.47 -15.83
CA GLY A 163 12.99 11.92 -17.01
C GLY A 163 13.95 11.35 -18.04
N SER A 164 13.41 10.98 -19.18
CA SER A 164 14.15 10.51 -20.32
C SER A 164 14.92 11.66 -21.00
N GLN A 165 16.09 11.35 -21.54
CA GLN A 165 16.93 12.32 -22.25
C GLN A 165 17.09 11.97 -23.75
N ASP A 166 16.47 10.89 -24.21
CA ASP A 166 16.59 10.33 -25.56
C ASP A 166 15.33 10.45 -26.41
N GLY A 167 14.32 11.17 -25.89
CA GLY A 167 13.04 11.40 -26.60
C GLY A 167 12.03 10.27 -26.45
N VAL A 168 12.42 9.14 -25.86
CA VAL A 168 11.50 8.02 -25.55
C VAL A 168 10.82 8.26 -24.22
N VAL A 169 9.49 8.37 -24.19
CA VAL A 169 8.75 8.59 -22.93
C VAL A 169 8.80 7.34 -22.05
N ARG A 170 9.33 7.47 -20.84
CA ARG A 170 9.47 6.36 -19.89
C ARG A 170 8.37 6.36 -18.86
N LEU A 171 7.57 5.29 -18.90
CA LEU A 171 6.56 5.02 -17.89
C LEU A 171 7.14 4.08 -16.83
N PHE A 172 6.81 4.34 -15.57
CA PHE A 172 7.21 3.50 -14.45
C PHE A 172 5.99 3.15 -13.60
N SER A 173 5.94 1.91 -13.14
CA SER A 173 4.91 1.41 -12.22
C SER A 173 5.55 0.53 -11.17
N VAL A 174 5.11 0.66 -9.91
CA VAL A 174 5.63 -0.11 -8.78
C VAL A 174 4.50 -0.82 -8.06
N GLY A 175 4.62 -2.13 -7.96
CA GLY A 175 3.68 -2.98 -7.23
C GLY A 175 3.77 -4.43 -7.69
N SER A 176 3.59 -5.37 -6.75
CA SER A 176 3.59 -6.81 -7.07
C SER A 176 2.51 -7.14 -8.10
N LEU A 177 2.79 -8.08 -9.00
CA LEU A 177 1.86 -8.52 -10.02
C LEU A 177 0.73 -9.36 -9.39
N THR A 178 -0.33 -8.69 -8.97
CA THR A 178 -1.54 -9.29 -8.41
C THR A 178 -2.79 -8.78 -9.13
N PRO A 179 -3.91 -9.49 -9.12
CA PRO A 179 -5.15 -9.06 -9.78
C PRO A 179 -5.60 -7.66 -9.37
N ARG A 180 -5.48 -7.29 -8.11
CA ARG A 180 -5.83 -5.96 -7.58
C ARG A 180 -5.06 -4.81 -8.24
N LYS A 181 -3.82 -5.07 -8.67
CA LYS A 181 -2.97 -4.07 -9.36
C LYS A 181 -3.34 -3.85 -10.83
N ALA A 182 -4.22 -4.69 -11.40
CA ALA A 182 -4.86 -4.53 -12.71
C ALA A 182 -3.90 -4.20 -13.88
N TYR A 183 -2.70 -4.77 -13.88
CA TYR A 183 -1.72 -4.52 -14.96
C TYR A 183 -2.21 -4.97 -16.34
N GLY A 184 -3.20 -5.88 -16.41
CA GLY A 184 -3.84 -6.27 -17.65
C GLY A 184 -4.54 -5.10 -18.35
N ASP A 185 -5.16 -4.19 -17.58
CA ASP A 185 -5.81 -3.00 -18.12
C ASP A 185 -4.77 -2.02 -18.68
N LEU A 186 -3.62 -1.87 -18.00
CA LEU A 186 -2.52 -1.04 -18.49
C LEU A 186 -1.93 -1.57 -19.80
N VAL A 187 -1.72 -2.88 -19.91
CA VAL A 187 -1.21 -3.49 -21.15
C VAL A 187 -2.19 -3.31 -22.30
N ARG A 188 -3.51 -3.50 -22.06
CA ARG A 188 -4.55 -3.29 -23.08
C ARG A 188 -4.63 -1.82 -23.49
N ALA A 189 -4.56 -0.89 -22.55
CA ALA A 189 -4.57 0.54 -22.84
C ALA A 189 -3.36 0.95 -23.68
N LEU A 190 -2.14 0.49 -23.31
CA LEU A 190 -0.91 0.79 -24.05
C LEU A 190 -0.89 0.18 -25.46
N ALA A 191 -1.63 -0.89 -25.71
CA ALA A 191 -1.81 -1.44 -27.07
C ALA A 191 -2.61 -0.51 -27.99
N LEU A 192 -3.34 0.47 -27.46
CA LEU A 192 -4.13 1.47 -28.19
C LEU A 192 -3.39 2.79 -28.39
N VAL A 193 -2.17 2.93 -27.82
CA VAL A 193 -1.45 4.20 -27.76
C VAL A 193 -0.24 4.20 -28.70
N ASP A 194 -0.21 5.17 -29.58
CA ASP A 194 0.91 5.42 -30.48
C ASP A 194 2.08 6.16 -29.79
N GLY A 195 3.15 6.39 -30.52
CA GLY A 195 4.30 7.14 -30.06
C GLY A 195 5.45 6.27 -29.54
N ASP A 196 6.56 6.91 -29.18
CA ASP A 196 7.75 6.22 -28.69
C ASP A 196 7.78 6.24 -27.15
N TRP A 197 7.42 5.13 -26.56
CA TRP A 197 7.37 4.95 -25.11
C TRP A 197 7.90 3.59 -24.68
N ARG A 198 8.33 3.48 -23.44
CA ARG A 198 8.73 2.24 -22.77
C ARG A 198 8.09 2.20 -21.38
N LEU A 199 7.66 1.02 -20.92
CA LEU A 199 7.13 0.81 -19.58
C LEU A 199 8.03 -0.17 -18.82
N THR A 200 8.36 0.17 -17.58
CA THR A 200 8.93 -0.77 -16.61
C THR A 200 7.94 -0.97 -15.46
N ILE A 201 7.58 -2.22 -15.19
CA ILE A 201 6.79 -2.63 -14.04
C ILE A 201 7.72 -3.33 -13.05
N ALA A 202 7.91 -2.72 -11.87
CA ALA A 202 8.71 -3.24 -10.78
C ALA A 202 7.82 -3.83 -9.68
N GLY A 203 8.03 -5.08 -9.32
CA GLY A 203 7.29 -5.76 -8.25
C GLY A 203 7.39 -7.27 -8.37
N SER A 204 7.16 -7.98 -7.25
CA SER A 204 7.25 -9.43 -7.21
C SER A 204 6.30 -10.10 -8.21
N LEU A 205 6.81 -11.11 -8.89
CA LEU A 205 6.08 -11.99 -9.80
C LEU A 205 5.57 -13.25 -9.08
N ASP A 206 6.01 -13.48 -7.84
CA ASP A 206 5.84 -14.74 -7.13
C ASP A 206 4.62 -14.76 -6.22
N LEU A 207 4.03 -13.57 -5.91
CA LEU A 207 2.83 -13.48 -5.06
C LEU A 207 1.57 -14.02 -5.73
N ALA A 208 1.48 -13.91 -7.06
CA ALA A 208 0.41 -14.48 -7.87
C ALA A 208 0.99 -14.96 -9.23
N PRO A 209 1.71 -16.09 -9.25
CA PRO A 209 2.50 -16.53 -10.41
C PRO A 209 1.63 -16.80 -11.65
N ASP A 210 0.39 -17.25 -11.47
CA ASP A 210 -0.54 -17.44 -12.59
C ASP A 210 -0.90 -16.12 -13.24
N TYR A 211 -1.25 -15.10 -12.44
CA TYR A 211 -1.52 -13.76 -12.95
C TYR A 211 -0.29 -13.14 -13.64
N ALA A 212 0.91 -13.32 -13.09
CA ALA A 212 2.14 -12.84 -13.71
C ALA A 212 2.39 -13.49 -15.08
N ARG A 213 2.11 -14.81 -15.22
CA ARG A 213 2.17 -15.51 -16.52
C ARG A 213 1.14 -14.97 -17.51
N ASP A 214 -0.09 -14.74 -17.05
CA ASP A 214 -1.16 -14.19 -17.90
C ASP A 214 -0.80 -12.78 -18.42
N ILE A 215 -0.23 -11.93 -17.57
CA ILE A 215 0.25 -10.60 -17.97
C ILE A 215 1.40 -10.72 -18.99
N SER A 216 2.37 -11.61 -18.77
CA SER A 216 3.46 -11.84 -19.73
C SER A 216 2.93 -12.34 -21.08
N ALA A 217 1.99 -13.26 -21.08
CA ALA A 217 1.34 -13.76 -22.30
C ALA A 217 0.56 -12.64 -23.03
N LEU A 218 -0.16 -11.80 -22.27
CA LEU A 218 -0.88 -10.65 -22.82
C LEU A 218 0.06 -9.64 -23.49
N ILE A 219 1.21 -9.32 -22.87
CA ILE A 219 2.22 -8.42 -23.43
C ILE A 219 2.69 -8.96 -24.79
N MET A 220 2.99 -10.26 -24.87
CA MET A 220 3.43 -10.89 -26.12
C MET A 220 2.33 -10.90 -27.17
N ALA A 221 1.10 -11.23 -26.78
CA ALA A 221 -0.05 -11.26 -27.68
C ALA A 221 -0.39 -9.89 -28.28
N GLN A 222 -0.12 -8.81 -27.54
CA GLN A 222 -0.28 -7.42 -28.01
C GLN A 222 0.95 -6.89 -28.78
N GLY A 223 1.99 -7.70 -28.98
CA GLY A 223 3.22 -7.26 -29.68
C GLY A 223 4.05 -6.23 -28.91
N LEU A 224 3.90 -6.16 -27.58
CA LEU A 224 4.53 -5.15 -26.73
C LEU A 224 5.78 -5.64 -26.00
N GLY A 225 6.31 -6.83 -26.34
CA GLY A 225 7.45 -7.45 -25.65
C GLY A 225 8.72 -6.59 -25.61
N GLU A 226 8.97 -5.80 -26.66
CA GLU A 226 10.13 -4.89 -26.71
C GLU A 226 9.88 -3.53 -26.00
N ARG A 227 8.64 -3.26 -25.60
CA ARG A 227 8.24 -1.98 -25.03
C ARG A 227 7.88 -2.06 -23.54
N ILE A 228 7.49 -3.24 -23.04
CA ILE A 228 7.10 -3.47 -21.65
C ILE A 228 8.05 -4.46 -20.99
N ARG A 229 8.68 -4.03 -19.91
CA ARG A 229 9.57 -4.84 -19.08
C ARG A 229 8.89 -5.17 -17.74
N LEU A 230 8.69 -6.45 -17.46
CA LEU A 230 8.39 -6.95 -16.13
C LEU A 230 9.73 -7.16 -15.41
N ALA A 231 10.07 -6.25 -14.49
CA ALA A 231 11.41 -6.21 -13.88
C ALA A 231 11.56 -7.17 -12.68
N GLY A 232 10.45 -7.72 -12.17
CA GLY A 232 10.47 -8.48 -10.93
C GLY A 232 10.68 -7.58 -9.70
N ALA A 233 11.00 -8.18 -8.57
CA ALA A 233 11.35 -7.43 -7.36
C ALA A 233 12.68 -6.70 -7.58
N MET A 234 12.68 -5.39 -7.34
CA MET A 234 13.85 -4.53 -7.47
C MET A 234 14.31 -4.07 -6.07
N VAL A 235 15.60 -3.88 -5.87
CA VAL A 235 16.14 -3.29 -4.64
C VAL A 235 15.91 -1.78 -4.60
N ALA A 236 16.06 -1.17 -3.42
CA ALA A 236 15.70 0.24 -3.19
C ALA A 236 16.38 1.22 -4.16
N ASP A 237 17.67 1.00 -4.46
CA ASP A 237 18.44 1.86 -5.39
C ASP A 237 17.94 1.74 -6.82
N GLU A 238 17.54 0.55 -7.26
CA GLU A 238 16.96 0.32 -8.58
C GLU A 238 15.56 0.96 -8.69
N ILE A 239 14.75 0.87 -7.65
CA ILE A 239 13.45 1.57 -7.57
C ILE A 239 13.67 3.08 -7.63
N ALA A 240 14.63 3.61 -6.89
CA ALA A 240 14.97 5.04 -6.90
C ALA A 240 15.42 5.50 -8.29
N ALA A 241 16.26 4.71 -8.97
CA ALA A 241 16.69 4.96 -10.34
C ALA A 241 15.53 4.89 -11.35
N GLY A 242 14.61 3.93 -11.16
CA GLY A 242 13.39 3.80 -11.96
C GLY A 242 12.52 5.06 -11.90
N TYR A 243 12.26 5.56 -10.69
CA TYR A 243 11.56 6.84 -10.53
C TYR A 243 12.33 8.02 -11.13
N ALA A 244 13.64 8.10 -10.91
CA ALA A 244 14.46 9.23 -11.36
C ALA A 244 14.52 9.36 -12.89
N GLY A 245 14.50 8.24 -13.60
CA GLY A 245 14.52 8.18 -15.06
C GLY A 245 13.15 8.14 -15.72
N ALA A 246 12.06 8.13 -14.97
CA ALA A 246 10.71 8.10 -15.51
C ALA A 246 10.21 9.50 -15.88
N ASP A 247 9.32 9.57 -16.87
CA ASP A 247 8.57 10.75 -17.28
C ASP A 247 7.13 10.73 -16.72
N ILE A 248 6.59 9.54 -16.49
CA ILE A 248 5.21 9.32 -16.05
C ILE A 248 5.20 8.15 -15.07
N PHE A 249 4.51 8.31 -13.95
CA PHE A 249 4.17 7.21 -13.06
C PHE A 249 2.73 6.77 -13.32
N VAL A 250 2.50 5.47 -13.48
CA VAL A 250 1.16 4.92 -13.73
C VAL A 250 0.86 3.80 -12.76
N THR A 251 -0.35 3.83 -12.18
CA THR A 251 -0.88 2.75 -11.35
C THR A 251 -2.32 2.46 -11.73
N PRO A 252 -2.60 1.31 -12.37
CA PRO A 252 -3.94 0.94 -12.79
C PRO A 252 -4.76 0.24 -11.69
N SER A 253 -4.26 0.21 -10.46
CA SER A 253 -4.84 -0.52 -9.33
C SER A 253 -6.32 -0.23 -9.15
N HIS A 254 -7.11 -1.26 -8.92
CA HIS A 254 -8.53 -1.12 -8.59
C HIS A 254 -8.73 -0.58 -7.16
N PHE A 255 -7.81 -0.88 -6.27
CA PHE A 255 -7.84 -0.40 -4.89
C PHE A 255 -6.41 -0.27 -4.32
N GLU A 256 -6.19 0.74 -3.47
CA GLU A 256 -5.00 0.91 -2.63
C GLU A 256 -5.41 1.40 -1.24
N GLY A 257 -4.80 0.85 -0.20
CA GLY A 257 -5.02 1.35 1.17
C GLY A 257 -4.54 2.79 1.35
N PHE A 258 -3.40 3.16 0.71
CA PHE A 258 -2.88 4.52 0.67
C PHE A 258 -2.26 4.87 -0.69
N GLY A 259 -1.41 3.99 -1.25
CA GLY A 259 -0.68 4.24 -2.49
C GLY A 259 0.74 4.79 -2.25
N MET A 260 1.55 4.11 -1.43
CA MET A 260 2.91 4.53 -1.11
C MET A 260 3.75 4.79 -2.36
N ALA A 261 3.69 3.91 -3.38
CA ALA A 261 4.41 4.10 -4.64
C ALA A 261 4.00 5.37 -5.38
N ILE A 262 2.73 5.78 -5.27
CA ILE A 262 2.24 7.06 -5.82
C ILE A 262 2.87 8.22 -5.03
N ALA A 263 2.85 8.15 -3.71
CA ALA A 263 3.44 9.18 -2.86
C ALA A 263 4.94 9.36 -3.15
N GLU A 264 5.68 8.28 -3.38
CA GLU A 264 7.07 8.28 -3.78
C GLU A 264 7.30 8.90 -5.17
N ALA A 265 6.40 8.65 -6.13
CA ALA A 265 6.41 9.27 -7.45
C ALA A 265 6.15 10.79 -7.35
N VAL A 266 5.14 11.19 -6.57
CA VAL A 266 4.80 12.58 -6.29
C VAL A 266 5.96 13.31 -5.61
N ALA A 267 6.65 12.66 -4.66
CA ALA A 267 7.83 13.23 -3.97
C ALA A 267 8.97 13.56 -4.95
N ARG A 268 8.98 12.93 -6.12
CA ARG A 268 9.94 13.18 -7.20
C ARG A 268 9.38 14.06 -8.32
N GLY A 269 8.18 14.58 -8.16
CA GLY A 269 7.53 15.43 -9.16
C GLY A 269 7.17 14.71 -10.45
N LEU A 270 6.82 13.42 -10.38
CA LEU A 270 6.32 12.69 -11.54
C LEU A 270 4.83 12.95 -11.74
N PRO A 271 4.40 13.20 -12.99
CA PRO A 271 2.98 13.14 -13.33
C PRO A 271 2.43 11.74 -13.04
N VAL A 272 1.25 11.66 -12.46
CA VAL A 272 0.61 10.40 -12.06
C VAL A 272 -0.61 10.12 -12.92
N ILE A 273 -0.77 8.87 -13.39
CA ILE A 273 -2.03 8.34 -13.88
C ILE A 273 -2.50 7.28 -12.87
N ALA A 274 -3.69 7.43 -12.32
CA ALA A 274 -4.25 6.51 -11.33
C ALA A 274 -5.77 6.37 -11.49
N THR A 275 -6.35 5.33 -10.91
CA THR A 275 -7.80 5.22 -10.85
C THR A 275 -8.38 6.22 -9.83
N ARG A 276 -9.67 6.59 -9.99
CA ARG A 276 -10.38 7.47 -9.04
C ARG A 276 -10.53 6.84 -7.67
N GLU A 277 -10.68 5.53 -7.64
CA GLU A 277 -10.78 4.71 -6.44
C GLU A 277 -9.50 4.78 -5.60
N VAL A 278 -8.35 4.78 -6.25
CA VAL A 278 -7.05 4.95 -5.60
C VAL A 278 -6.81 6.41 -5.19
N ALA A 279 -7.30 7.37 -5.98
CA ALA A 279 -7.15 8.79 -5.66
C ALA A 279 -7.82 9.17 -4.33
N GLY A 280 -8.88 8.46 -3.93
CA GLY A 280 -9.54 8.64 -2.63
C GLY A 280 -8.67 8.30 -1.43
N ALA A 281 -7.60 7.51 -1.60
CA ALA A 281 -6.69 7.14 -0.52
C ALA A 281 -5.75 8.28 -0.05
N GLY A 282 -5.65 9.39 -0.82
CA GLY A 282 -4.95 10.61 -0.40
C GLY A 282 -3.54 10.81 -0.96
N ALA A 283 -2.95 9.80 -1.61
CA ALA A 283 -1.60 9.93 -2.21
C ALA A 283 -1.59 10.67 -3.55
N VAL A 284 -2.74 10.80 -4.23
CA VAL A 284 -2.85 11.36 -5.59
C VAL A 284 -3.17 12.84 -5.55
N PRO A 285 -2.26 13.74 -5.97
CA PRO A 285 -2.50 15.18 -5.97
C PRO A 285 -3.34 15.60 -7.19
N LYS A 286 -4.38 16.39 -6.98
CA LYS A 286 -5.23 16.90 -8.08
C LYS A 286 -4.45 17.71 -9.12
N SER A 287 -3.41 18.42 -8.71
CA SER A 287 -2.59 19.29 -9.57
C SER A 287 -1.53 18.51 -10.38
N GLY A 288 -1.21 17.27 -9.99
CA GLY A 288 -0.13 16.48 -10.58
C GLY A 288 -0.58 15.14 -11.15
N ALA A 289 -1.89 14.93 -11.34
CA ALA A 289 -2.41 13.64 -11.77
C ALA A 289 -3.56 13.75 -12.76
N LEU A 290 -3.72 12.71 -13.57
CA LEU A 290 -4.94 12.39 -14.32
C LEU A 290 -5.57 11.15 -13.69
N THR A 291 -6.91 11.16 -13.53
CA THR A 291 -7.61 10.04 -12.90
C THR A 291 -8.77 9.55 -13.77
N TYR A 292 -8.98 8.24 -13.78
CA TYR A 292 -10.00 7.56 -14.58
C TYR A 292 -10.75 6.51 -13.73
N PRO A 293 -11.94 6.02 -14.15
CA PRO A 293 -12.64 4.95 -13.43
C PRO A 293 -11.87 3.62 -13.52
N ALA A 294 -11.81 2.85 -12.44
CA ALA A 294 -11.17 1.53 -12.44
C ALA A 294 -11.80 0.61 -13.50
N GLY A 295 -10.96 -0.10 -14.27
CA GLY A 295 -11.39 -0.96 -15.37
C GLY A 295 -11.72 -0.25 -16.69
N ASP A 296 -11.71 1.08 -16.74
CA ASP A 296 -11.94 1.84 -17.97
C ASP A 296 -10.64 1.95 -18.78
N VAL A 297 -10.40 0.93 -19.57
CA VAL A 297 -9.18 0.80 -20.42
C VAL A 297 -9.10 1.94 -21.46
N GLN A 298 -10.26 2.40 -21.97
CA GLN A 298 -10.29 3.46 -22.96
C GLN A 298 -9.88 4.81 -22.36
N ALA A 299 -10.43 5.17 -21.19
CA ALA A 299 -10.05 6.39 -20.49
C ALA A 299 -8.57 6.37 -20.07
N LEU A 300 -8.04 5.18 -19.66
CA LEU A 300 -6.61 5.02 -19.38
C LEU A 300 -5.78 5.27 -20.66
N ALA A 301 -6.17 4.72 -21.80
CA ALA A 301 -5.47 4.93 -23.07
C ALA A 301 -5.45 6.42 -23.45
N GLU A 302 -6.56 7.13 -23.34
CA GLU A 302 -6.65 8.57 -23.60
C GLU A 302 -5.71 9.40 -22.72
N HIS A 303 -5.61 9.05 -21.44
CA HIS A 303 -4.67 9.73 -20.52
C HIS A 303 -3.20 9.40 -20.82
N LEU A 304 -2.91 8.15 -21.18
CA LEU A 304 -1.58 7.75 -21.61
C LEU A 304 -1.17 8.47 -22.89
N GLU A 305 -2.03 8.48 -23.91
CA GLU A 305 -1.79 9.18 -25.16
C GLU A 305 -1.55 10.68 -24.95
N ALA A 306 -2.40 11.32 -24.15
CA ALA A 306 -2.26 12.74 -23.82
C ALA A 306 -0.91 13.05 -23.16
N LEU A 307 -0.47 12.21 -22.20
CA LEU A 307 0.82 12.44 -21.55
C LEU A 307 2.01 11.99 -22.39
N ILE A 308 1.88 11.05 -23.29
CA ILE A 308 2.97 10.62 -24.17
C ILE A 308 3.20 11.66 -25.28
N SER A 309 2.13 12.22 -25.84
CA SER A 309 2.22 13.15 -26.97
C SER A 309 2.47 14.61 -26.55
N ASP A 310 1.97 15.07 -25.39
CA ASP A 310 2.06 16.47 -24.95
C ASP A 310 3.09 16.67 -23.83
N ALA A 311 4.29 17.10 -24.21
CA ALA A 311 5.39 17.42 -23.27
C ALA A 311 5.03 18.61 -22.35
N ALA A 312 4.23 19.58 -22.81
CA ALA A 312 3.84 20.72 -21.99
C ALA A 312 2.85 20.30 -20.90
N LEU A 313 1.91 19.39 -21.22
CA LEU A 313 1.03 18.79 -20.25
C LEU A 313 1.83 17.98 -19.19
N ARG A 314 2.79 17.15 -19.63
CA ARG A 314 3.66 16.43 -18.69
C ARG A 314 4.38 17.39 -17.74
N ALA A 315 5.01 18.44 -18.28
CA ALA A 315 5.75 19.42 -17.48
C ALA A 315 4.83 20.12 -16.45
N ARG A 316 3.64 20.52 -16.86
CA ARG A 316 2.66 21.15 -15.98
C ARG A 316 2.22 20.24 -14.82
N LEU A 317 1.93 18.98 -15.12
CA LEU A 317 1.55 18.01 -14.08
C LEU A 317 2.75 17.64 -13.19
N ALA A 318 3.94 17.56 -13.75
CA ALA A 318 5.19 17.36 -13.00
C ALA A 318 5.42 18.48 -11.98
N ASP A 319 5.20 19.74 -12.38
CA ASP A 319 5.28 20.88 -11.47
C ASP A 319 4.19 20.82 -10.39
N GLY A 320 2.97 20.43 -10.76
CA GLY A 320 1.87 20.23 -9.82
C GLY A 320 2.17 19.13 -8.79
N ALA A 321 2.73 18.00 -9.21
CA ALA A 321 3.17 16.92 -8.32
C ALA A 321 4.30 17.39 -7.39
N TRP A 322 5.31 18.09 -7.93
CA TRP A 322 6.43 18.63 -7.16
C TRP A 322 6.00 19.62 -6.10
N GLN A 323 5.01 20.49 -6.37
CA GLN A 323 4.45 21.38 -5.37
C GLN A 323 3.67 20.62 -4.30
N ALA A 324 2.87 19.61 -4.68
CA ALA A 324 2.13 18.79 -3.75
C ALA A 324 3.03 17.99 -2.81
N ALA A 325 4.22 17.57 -3.26
CA ALA A 325 5.20 16.85 -2.46
C ALA A 325 5.60 17.60 -1.18
N ARG A 326 5.50 18.92 -1.17
CA ARG A 326 5.85 19.76 0.00
C ARG A 326 4.88 19.59 1.18
N THR A 327 3.70 19.09 0.95
CA THR A 327 2.65 18.89 1.96
C THR A 327 2.42 17.41 2.30
N GLN A 328 3.21 16.52 1.71
CA GLN A 328 3.16 15.09 2.07
C GLN A 328 3.67 14.87 3.49
N PHE A 329 3.07 13.90 4.17
CA PHE A 329 3.53 13.45 5.48
C PHE A 329 4.97 12.95 5.41
N ARG A 330 5.73 13.26 6.46
CA ARG A 330 7.03 12.65 6.72
C ARG A 330 6.85 11.42 7.60
N TRP A 331 7.79 10.51 7.57
CA TRP A 331 7.74 9.35 8.45
C TRP A 331 7.76 9.71 9.94
N SER A 332 8.39 10.82 10.30
CA SER A 332 8.30 11.38 11.66
C SER A 332 6.87 11.77 12.06
N ASP A 333 6.08 12.30 11.12
CA ASP A 333 4.68 12.66 11.37
C ASP A 333 3.82 11.40 11.54
N THR A 334 4.07 10.37 10.71
CA THR A 334 3.46 9.04 10.82
C THR A 334 3.70 8.43 12.19
N ALA A 335 4.98 8.44 12.64
CA ALA A 335 5.35 7.89 13.94
C ALA A 335 4.72 8.66 15.12
N GLN A 336 4.64 9.97 15.04
CA GLN A 336 3.97 10.78 16.05
C GLN A 336 2.46 10.47 16.13
N ALA A 337 1.79 10.34 14.97
CA ALA A 337 0.38 9.95 14.91
C ALA A 337 0.17 8.52 15.45
N PHE A 338 1.04 7.58 15.11
CA PHE A 338 0.99 6.23 15.63
C PHE A 338 1.22 6.18 17.15
N LEU A 339 2.21 6.94 17.65
CA LEU A 339 2.50 7.05 19.08
C LEU A 339 1.33 7.67 19.87
N ALA A 340 0.62 8.62 19.27
CA ALA A 340 -0.60 9.18 19.87
C ALA A 340 -1.69 8.11 20.03
N ALA A 341 -1.89 7.24 19.03
CA ALA A 341 -2.81 6.11 19.13
C ALA A 341 -2.40 5.10 20.20
N VAL A 342 -1.10 4.77 20.27
CA VAL A 342 -0.55 3.89 21.32
C VAL A 342 -0.85 4.44 22.72
N ARG A 343 -0.62 5.74 22.95
CA ARG A 343 -0.89 6.39 24.24
C ARG A 343 -2.37 6.42 24.58
N ALA A 344 -3.23 6.63 23.59
CA ALA A 344 -4.69 6.60 23.80
C ALA A 344 -5.16 5.18 24.20
N GLY A 345 -4.62 4.14 23.53
CA GLY A 345 -4.95 2.74 23.87
C GLY A 345 -4.43 2.30 25.23
N ALA A 346 -3.29 2.83 25.69
CA ALA A 346 -2.75 2.53 27.02
C ALA A 346 -3.52 3.22 28.17
N ALA A 347 -4.30 4.26 27.86
CA ALA A 347 -5.09 5.00 28.85
C ALA A 347 -6.54 4.49 28.97
N ALA A 348 -6.99 3.60 28.04
CA ALA A 348 -8.34 3.04 27.97
C ALA A 348 -8.42 1.64 28.62
#